data_00c7e0ad9d6eef6c6d8015aff78d567d
#
_entry.id   00c7e0ad9d6eef6c6d8015aff78d567d
#
_cell.length_a   1.000
_cell.length_b   1.000
_cell.length_c   1.000
_cell.angle_alpha   90.00
_cell.angle_beta   90.00
_cell.angle_gamma   90.00
#
_symmetry.space_group_name_H-M   'P 1'
#
loop_
_entity.id
_entity.type
_entity.pdbx_description
1 polymer ?
#
loop_
_entity_poly.entity_id
_entity_poly.type
_entity_poly.pdbx_seq_one_letter_code
_entity_poly.pdbx_strand_id
1 'polypeptide(L)'
;MRFWVCIFVLLFVHNQFSRADKIINNDSLYTEKYIRDIYISNPKRALQLLDEAETRKAFPLRLINELRSLSYRNMYMNKLAFMYARKSYLLDSISQREPKHMLKMTVYLAELSSIMSKYNESMHYALSGIMQAQKLKDREAEARLLFCIGENNWRLSLKDEAYNYFGRTIELLRGSKDMREMMLLSYYYGAEMGFLMTDSRIDEALALAYEREKLLKKLEKVPEVPEGYIDGQYSYLYAKLAYISYLEKKYTQAEGYYQKYLAIKESHTPDGKMYSIPYLILSKQYETVIDNCKDFKELLRTQRDTLNAQYLTILNKEVQAYLGLNRYKEAAEIRETIIAITDSINSTDRKNAALELNAMYGASEKEEYIAEQASQLKIRNVSLCFLACIVVLTLFILWRLWRFNHIIEYKNRMLAKLINEKFANKKDGNQLL
;
A
#
# COMPACT_ATOMS: atom_id res chain seq x y z
N MET A 1 0.51 4.55 21.95
CA MET A 1 0.94 3.18 21.59
C MET A 1 0.32 2.70 20.26
N ARG A 2 0.13 3.59 19.26
CA ARG A 2 -0.65 3.29 18.03
C ARG A 2 0.18 3.09 16.75
N PHE A 3 1.52 3.08 16.80
CA PHE A 3 2.32 3.22 15.57
C PHE A 3 3.50 2.25 15.38
N TRP A 4 3.73 1.32 16.29
CA TRP A 4 4.98 0.55 16.30
C TRP A 4 5.00 -0.70 15.43
N VAL A 5 3.90 -1.13 14.86
CA VAL A 5 3.81 -2.44 14.18
C VAL A 5 4.08 -2.38 12.67
N CYS A 6 3.81 -1.25 12.01
CA CYS A 6 3.91 -1.17 10.54
C CYS A 6 5.25 -0.66 9.98
N ILE A 7 6.13 -0.07 10.80
CA ILE A 7 7.33 0.62 10.30
C ILE A 7 8.53 -0.31 10.14
N PHE A 8 8.61 -1.40 10.91
CA PHE A 8 9.81 -2.25 10.95
C PHE A 8 10.08 -3.11 9.71
N VAL A 9 9.08 -3.46 8.93
CA VAL A 9 9.30 -4.27 7.70
C VAL A 9 9.82 -3.42 6.53
N LEU A 10 9.58 -2.11 6.55
CA LEU A 10 9.98 -1.21 5.46
C LEU A 10 11.36 -0.57 5.65
N LEU A 11 11.87 -0.47 6.87
CA LEU A 11 13.14 0.19 7.14
C LEU A 11 14.39 -0.69 6.88
N PHE A 12 14.27 -2.01 6.91
CA PHE A 12 15.43 -2.89 6.73
C PHE A 12 15.84 -3.16 5.27
N VAL A 13 14.99 -2.83 4.31
CA VAL A 13 15.35 -2.98 2.88
C VAL A 13 16.14 -1.76 2.33
N HIS A 14 16.30 -0.68 3.11
CA HIS A 14 16.68 0.63 2.54
C HIS A 14 18.04 1.19 2.94
N ASN A 15 18.88 0.46 3.67
CA ASN A 15 20.16 1.06 4.11
C ASN A 15 21.37 0.81 3.21
N GLN A 16 21.18 0.54 1.93
CA GLN A 16 22.31 0.32 0.99
C GLN A 16 22.33 1.21 -0.26
N PHE A 17 21.74 2.40 -0.29
CA PHE A 17 22.00 3.31 -1.42
C PHE A 17 22.13 4.76 -1.00
N SER A 18 23.34 5.13 -0.59
CA SER A 18 23.81 6.52 -0.59
C SER A 18 24.89 6.66 -1.66
N ARG A 19 24.71 7.69 -2.48
CA ARG A 19 25.63 8.31 -3.45
C ARG A 19 25.67 7.74 -4.87
N ALA A 20 24.92 8.40 -5.76
CA ALA A 20 25.40 8.79 -7.09
C ALA A 20 24.53 9.91 -7.65
N ASP A 21 24.86 11.16 -7.37
CA ASP A 21 24.51 12.26 -8.27
C ASP A 21 25.34 12.09 -9.55
N LYS A 22 24.82 11.33 -10.49
CA LYS A 22 25.28 11.32 -11.88
C LYS A 22 24.18 11.95 -12.73
N ILE A 23 24.58 12.90 -13.55
CA ILE A 23 23.78 13.48 -14.63
C ILE A 23 23.11 12.32 -15.38
N ILE A 24 21.81 12.12 -15.13
CA ILE A 24 21.03 11.03 -15.69
C ILE A 24 20.35 11.54 -16.95
N ASN A 25 20.58 10.88 -18.07
CA ASN A 25 19.85 11.12 -19.33
C ASN A 25 18.33 11.12 -19.04
N ASN A 26 17.58 12.06 -19.62
CA ASN A 26 16.18 12.30 -19.32
C ASN A 26 15.26 11.06 -19.42
N ASP A 27 15.63 10.05 -20.19
CA ASP A 27 14.87 8.79 -20.34
C ASP A 27 14.97 7.85 -19.14
N SER A 28 16.03 7.95 -18.32
CA SER A 28 16.22 7.09 -17.14
C SER A 28 15.37 7.51 -15.94
N LEU A 29 14.85 8.74 -15.91
CA LEU A 29 13.96 9.27 -14.87
C LEU A 29 12.55 8.65 -14.92
N TYR A 30 12.15 8.14 -16.08
CA TYR A 30 10.83 7.53 -16.29
C TYR A 30 10.87 6.01 -16.19
N THR A 31 11.73 5.44 -15.35
CA THR A 31 11.73 4.01 -15.09
C THR A 31 10.94 3.70 -13.82
N GLU A 32 10.20 2.59 -13.81
CA GLU A 32 9.53 2.10 -12.60
C GLU A 32 10.51 1.98 -11.44
N LYS A 33 11.71 1.47 -11.72
CA LYS A 33 12.79 1.31 -10.73
C LYS A 33 13.13 2.65 -10.09
N TYR A 34 13.38 3.69 -10.88
CA TYR A 34 13.76 5.01 -10.34
C TYR A 34 12.65 5.59 -9.46
N ILE A 35 11.39 5.51 -9.90
CA ILE A 35 10.25 6.01 -9.10
C ILE A 35 10.11 5.20 -7.80
N ARG A 36 10.32 3.87 -7.85
CA ARG A 36 10.33 3.03 -6.65
C ARG A 36 11.50 3.33 -5.72
N ASP A 37 12.62 3.81 -6.22
CA ASP A 37 13.77 4.20 -5.39
C ASP A 37 13.52 5.54 -4.66
N ILE A 38 12.77 6.47 -5.26
CA ILE A 38 12.59 7.82 -4.69
C ILE A 38 11.26 8.04 -3.96
N TYR A 39 10.23 7.19 -4.12
CA TYR A 39 8.91 7.44 -3.53
C TYR A 39 8.91 7.50 -2.00
N ILE A 40 9.91 6.93 -1.36
CA ILE A 40 10.10 7.00 0.10
C ILE A 40 10.86 8.28 0.47
N SER A 41 12.01 8.53 -0.17
CA SER A 41 12.90 9.65 0.17
C SER A 41 12.38 11.01 -0.34
N ASN A 42 11.70 11.02 -1.48
CA ASN A 42 11.14 12.22 -2.11
C ASN A 42 9.79 11.96 -2.78
N PRO A 43 8.72 11.70 -1.98
CA PRO A 43 7.41 11.34 -2.51
C PRO A 43 6.78 12.44 -3.39
N LYS A 44 7.05 13.72 -3.11
CA LYS A 44 6.57 14.84 -3.95
C LYS A 44 7.15 14.79 -5.36
N ARG A 45 8.46 14.50 -5.46
CA ARG A 45 9.11 14.35 -6.78
C ARG A 45 8.61 13.13 -7.52
N ALA A 46 8.38 12.02 -6.80
CA ALA A 46 7.76 10.83 -7.37
C ALA A 46 6.38 11.13 -7.97
N LEU A 47 5.53 11.89 -7.26
CA LEU A 47 4.21 12.31 -7.77
C LEU A 47 4.31 13.16 -9.04
N GLN A 48 5.23 14.13 -9.10
CA GLN A 48 5.46 14.94 -10.31
C GLN A 48 5.85 14.07 -11.52
N LEU A 49 6.77 13.14 -11.33
CA LEU A 49 7.18 12.21 -12.39
C LEU A 49 6.04 11.28 -12.84
N LEU A 50 5.17 10.88 -11.91
CA LEU A 50 3.98 10.08 -12.24
C LEU A 50 2.96 10.87 -13.04
N ASP A 51 2.79 12.18 -12.80
CA ASP A 51 1.91 13.06 -13.60
C ASP A 51 2.46 13.23 -15.03
N GLU A 52 3.77 13.41 -15.16
CA GLU A 52 4.44 13.45 -16.47
C GLU A 52 4.36 12.09 -17.20
N ALA A 53 4.56 10.97 -16.49
CA ALA A 53 4.46 9.63 -17.03
C ALA A 53 3.03 9.28 -17.51
N GLU A 54 2.00 9.75 -16.80
CA GLU A 54 0.61 9.60 -17.22
C GLU A 54 0.33 10.38 -18.51
N THR A 55 0.77 11.64 -18.57
CA THR A 55 0.62 12.50 -19.77
C THR A 55 1.28 11.88 -21.00
N ARG A 56 2.48 11.29 -20.82
CA ARG A 56 3.25 10.62 -21.89
C ARG A 56 2.81 9.18 -22.15
N LYS A 57 1.87 8.63 -21.37
CA LYS A 57 1.47 7.22 -21.41
C LYS A 57 2.66 6.25 -21.25
N ALA A 58 3.66 6.65 -20.44
CA ALA A 58 4.90 5.89 -20.26
C ALA A 58 4.67 4.58 -19.48
N PHE A 59 3.65 4.54 -18.63
CA PHE A 59 3.28 3.36 -17.83
C PHE A 59 1.79 3.04 -17.95
N PRO A 60 1.41 1.77 -17.68
CA PRO A 60 0.01 1.42 -17.48
C PRO A 60 -0.60 2.21 -16.32
N LEU A 61 -1.84 2.69 -16.48
CA LEU A 61 -2.52 3.52 -15.48
C LEU A 61 -2.64 2.82 -14.11
N ARG A 62 -2.77 1.49 -14.08
CA ARG A 62 -2.76 0.70 -12.84
C ARG A 62 -1.47 0.89 -12.04
N LEU A 63 -0.30 0.87 -12.71
CA LEU A 63 1.00 1.05 -12.08
C LEU A 63 1.18 2.49 -11.58
N ILE A 64 0.74 3.47 -12.37
CA ILE A 64 0.74 4.89 -11.96
C ILE A 64 -0.07 5.06 -10.67
N ASN A 65 -1.26 4.48 -10.61
CA ASN A 65 -2.12 4.57 -9.42
C ASN A 65 -1.52 3.83 -8.21
N GLU A 66 -0.89 2.67 -8.40
CA GLU A 66 -0.15 1.99 -7.34
C GLU A 66 0.95 2.89 -6.76
N LEU A 67 1.80 3.44 -7.62
CA LEU A 67 2.94 4.27 -7.19
C LEU A 67 2.49 5.59 -6.56
N ARG A 68 1.42 6.22 -7.07
CA ARG A 68 0.79 7.38 -6.42
C ARG A 68 0.30 7.03 -5.02
N SER A 69 -0.35 5.87 -4.88
CA SER A 69 -0.82 5.41 -3.57
C SER A 69 0.32 5.25 -2.57
N LEU A 70 1.42 4.62 -2.98
CA LEU A 70 2.61 4.46 -2.15
C LEU A 70 3.22 5.81 -1.76
N SER A 71 3.32 6.75 -2.71
CA SER A 71 3.84 8.09 -2.48
C SER A 71 2.97 8.88 -1.48
N TYR A 72 1.65 8.86 -1.64
CA TYR A 72 0.74 9.52 -0.71
C TYR A 72 0.77 8.90 0.70
N ARG A 73 0.94 7.56 0.80
CA ARG A 73 1.10 6.90 2.10
C ARG A 73 2.33 7.40 2.84
N ASN A 74 3.45 7.59 2.15
CA ASN A 74 4.68 8.14 2.75
C ASN A 74 4.56 9.61 3.17
N MET A 75 3.56 10.32 2.64
CA MET A 75 3.18 11.66 3.08
C MET A 75 2.12 11.65 4.18
N TYR A 76 1.76 10.50 4.72
CA TYR A 76 0.66 10.30 5.69
C TYR A 76 -0.73 10.73 5.18
N MET A 77 -0.90 10.89 3.86
CA MET A 77 -2.17 11.20 3.20
C MET A 77 -2.95 9.91 2.90
N ASN A 78 -3.41 9.25 3.95
CA ASN A 78 -3.95 7.89 3.87
C ASN A 78 -5.25 7.78 3.04
N LYS A 79 -6.08 8.83 2.98
CA LYS A 79 -7.31 8.83 2.15
C LYS A 79 -6.97 8.86 0.67
N LEU A 80 -5.99 9.69 0.25
CA LEU A 80 -5.48 9.72 -1.12
C LEU A 80 -4.78 8.41 -1.47
N ALA A 81 -3.96 7.88 -0.57
CA ALA A 81 -3.34 6.57 -0.74
C ALA A 81 -4.39 5.49 -1.00
N PHE A 82 -5.44 5.45 -0.19
CA PHE A 82 -6.55 4.52 -0.35
C PHE A 82 -7.29 4.72 -1.68
N MET A 83 -7.60 5.96 -2.05
CA MET A 83 -8.28 6.29 -3.31
C MET A 83 -7.49 5.76 -4.52
N TYR A 84 -6.19 6.01 -4.58
CA TYR A 84 -5.36 5.55 -5.69
C TYR A 84 -5.10 4.04 -5.67
N ALA A 85 -4.95 3.42 -4.49
CA ALA A 85 -4.91 1.96 -4.37
C ALA A 85 -6.18 1.31 -4.91
N ARG A 86 -7.34 1.86 -4.57
CA ARG A 86 -8.64 1.39 -5.08
C ARG A 86 -8.77 1.56 -6.59
N LYS A 87 -8.29 2.67 -7.15
CA LYS A 87 -8.25 2.86 -8.62
C LYS A 87 -7.39 1.80 -9.30
N SER A 88 -6.20 1.50 -8.75
CA SER A 88 -5.33 0.43 -9.26
C SER A 88 -6.01 -0.94 -9.19
N TYR A 89 -6.62 -1.28 -8.04
CA TYR A 89 -7.38 -2.51 -7.83
C TYR A 89 -8.53 -2.67 -8.84
N LEU A 90 -9.33 -1.62 -9.08
CA LEU A 90 -10.46 -1.67 -10.00
C LEU A 90 -10.05 -1.93 -11.45
N LEU A 91 -8.92 -1.36 -11.89
CA LEU A 91 -8.38 -1.62 -13.24
C LEU A 91 -8.00 -3.09 -13.42
N ASP A 92 -7.44 -3.74 -12.40
CA ASP A 92 -7.14 -5.18 -12.45
C ASP A 92 -8.40 -6.04 -12.35
N SER A 93 -9.36 -5.65 -11.51
CA SER A 93 -10.63 -6.34 -11.35
C SER A 93 -11.44 -6.40 -12.67
N ILE A 94 -11.40 -5.32 -13.45
CA ILE A 94 -12.06 -5.26 -14.76
C ILE A 94 -11.30 -6.09 -15.80
N SER A 95 -9.97 -6.02 -15.80
CA SER A 95 -9.13 -6.70 -16.81
C SER A 95 -8.96 -8.19 -16.54
N GLN A 96 -9.02 -8.62 -15.28
CA GLN A 96 -8.76 -9.98 -14.78
C GLN A 96 -7.43 -10.59 -15.25
N ARG A 97 -6.49 -9.77 -15.73
CA ARG A 97 -5.22 -10.22 -16.33
C ARG A 97 -4.09 -10.42 -15.32
N GLU A 98 -4.18 -9.78 -14.15
CA GLU A 98 -3.10 -9.72 -13.17
C GLU A 98 -3.58 -10.10 -11.76
N PRO A 99 -3.94 -11.38 -11.53
CA PRO A 99 -4.53 -11.79 -10.24
C PRO A 99 -3.57 -11.60 -9.05
N LYS A 100 -2.25 -11.72 -9.25
CA LYS A 100 -1.26 -11.46 -8.20
C LYS A 100 -1.19 -9.99 -7.83
N HIS A 101 -1.26 -9.10 -8.81
CA HIS A 101 -1.27 -7.66 -8.54
C HIS A 101 -2.58 -7.24 -7.85
N MET A 102 -3.71 -7.81 -8.29
CA MET A 102 -5.00 -7.59 -7.63
C MET A 102 -4.95 -8.02 -6.16
N LEU A 103 -4.39 -9.20 -5.85
CA LEU A 103 -4.20 -9.66 -4.47
C LEU A 103 -3.30 -8.69 -3.67
N LYS A 104 -2.19 -8.26 -4.24
CA LYS A 104 -1.30 -7.26 -3.63
C LYS A 104 -2.06 -5.99 -3.25
N MET A 105 -2.91 -5.47 -4.16
CA MET A 105 -3.72 -4.28 -3.88
C MET A 105 -4.81 -4.56 -2.83
N THR A 106 -5.39 -5.76 -2.81
CA THR A 106 -6.35 -6.17 -1.79
C THR A 106 -5.73 -6.18 -0.40
N VAL A 107 -4.54 -6.77 -0.24
CA VAL A 107 -3.77 -6.75 1.02
C VAL A 107 -3.51 -5.29 1.45
N TYR A 108 -3.05 -4.48 0.52
CA TYR A 108 -2.72 -3.09 0.80
C TYR A 108 -3.96 -2.26 1.20
N LEU A 109 -5.11 -2.47 0.56
CA LEU A 109 -6.38 -1.83 0.90
C LEU A 109 -6.88 -2.27 2.28
N ALA A 110 -6.75 -3.55 2.64
CA ALA A 110 -7.08 -4.03 3.97
C ALA A 110 -6.24 -3.34 5.05
N GLU A 111 -4.92 -3.28 4.87
CA GLU A 111 -4.00 -2.62 5.80
C GLU A 111 -4.25 -1.11 5.91
N LEU A 112 -4.44 -0.40 4.79
CA LEU A 112 -4.75 1.03 4.79
C LEU A 112 -6.07 1.33 5.50
N SER A 113 -7.10 0.53 5.26
CA SER A 113 -8.40 0.68 5.95
C SER A 113 -8.25 0.48 7.45
N SER A 114 -7.44 -0.51 7.88
CA SER A 114 -7.12 -0.73 9.30
C SER A 114 -6.42 0.48 9.93
N ILE A 115 -5.41 1.04 9.25
CA ILE A 115 -4.68 2.24 9.68
C ILE A 115 -5.63 3.45 9.84
N MET A 116 -6.60 3.59 8.92
CA MET A 116 -7.62 4.65 8.98
C MET A 116 -8.75 4.36 9.99
N SER A 117 -8.64 3.28 10.76
CA SER A 117 -9.68 2.81 11.71
C SER A 117 -11.02 2.48 11.05
N LYS A 118 -11.01 2.18 9.74
CA LYS A 118 -12.18 1.71 8.98
C LYS A 118 -12.25 0.19 9.01
N TYR A 119 -12.45 -0.35 10.21
CA TYR A 119 -12.30 -1.79 10.46
C TYR A 119 -13.25 -2.66 9.61
N ASN A 120 -14.49 -2.23 9.38
CA ASN A 120 -15.45 -2.97 8.53
C ASN A 120 -14.96 -3.07 7.09
N GLU A 121 -14.43 -1.96 6.53
CA GLU A 121 -13.89 -1.93 5.17
C GLU A 121 -12.61 -2.79 5.09
N SER A 122 -11.74 -2.71 6.09
CA SER A 122 -10.55 -3.55 6.23
C SER A 122 -10.90 -5.04 6.27
N MET A 123 -11.90 -5.43 7.07
CA MET A 123 -12.39 -6.81 7.17
C MET A 123 -12.93 -7.33 5.84
N HIS A 124 -13.67 -6.49 5.10
CA HIS A 124 -14.20 -6.86 3.79
C HIS A 124 -13.07 -7.19 2.80
N TYR A 125 -12.05 -6.31 2.68
CA TYR A 125 -10.89 -6.59 1.83
C TYR A 125 -10.10 -7.80 2.32
N ALA A 126 -9.91 -7.93 3.62
CA ALA A 126 -9.12 -9.02 4.19
C ALA A 126 -9.78 -10.40 3.93
N LEU A 127 -11.08 -10.54 4.17
CA LEU A 127 -11.80 -11.79 3.93
C LEU A 127 -11.83 -12.15 2.44
N SER A 128 -12.09 -11.17 1.55
CA SER A 128 -12.02 -11.39 0.11
C SER A 128 -10.62 -11.76 -0.35
N GLY A 129 -9.60 -11.10 0.21
CA GLY A 129 -8.19 -11.36 -0.13
C GLY A 129 -7.70 -12.72 0.33
N ILE A 130 -8.16 -13.25 1.47
CA ILE A 130 -7.82 -14.61 1.94
C ILE A 130 -8.25 -15.65 0.91
N MET A 131 -9.47 -15.57 0.37
CA MET A 131 -9.93 -16.49 -0.67
C MET A 131 -9.07 -16.41 -1.94
N GLN A 132 -8.63 -15.20 -2.31
CA GLN A 132 -7.74 -15.00 -3.44
C GLN A 132 -6.34 -15.57 -3.17
N ALA A 133 -5.78 -15.31 -1.97
CA ALA A 133 -4.47 -15.80 -1.56
C ALA A 133 -4.42 -17.33 -1.55
N GLN A 134 -5.44 -17.99 -1.02
CA GLN A 134 -5.58 -19.45 -1.02
C GLN A 134 -5.64 -20.02 -2.45
N LYS A 135 -6.42 -19.40 -3.33
CA LYS A 135 -6.48 -19.79 -4.75
C LYS A 135 -5.13 -19.66 -5.45
N LEU A 136 -4.37 -18.63 -5.14
CA LEU A 136 -3.05 -18.37 -5.71
C LEU A 136 -1.92 -19.09 -4.95
N LYS A 137 -2.23 -19.76 -3.84
CA LYS A 137 -1.27 -20.40 -2.93
C LYS A 137 -0.22 -19.42 -2.40
N ASP A 138 -0.63 -18.17 -2.18
CA ASP A 138 0.22 -17.09 -1.66
C ASP A 138 0.07 -17.03 -0.13
N ARG A 139 0.91 -17.78 0.57
CA ARG A 139 0.87 -17.90 2.05
C ARG A 139 1.27 -16.61 2.74
N GLU A 140 2.15 -15.81 2.15
CA GLU A 140 2.54 -14.51 2.70
C GLU A 140 1.34 -13.56 2.72
N ALA A 141 0.64 -13.42 1.59
CA ALA A 141 -0.55 -12.58 1.52
C ALA A 141 -1.66 -13.07 2.46
N GLU A 142 -1.88 -14.40 2.55
CA GLU A 142 -2.86 -14.99 3.48
C GLU A 142 -2.52 -14.68 4.93
N ALA A 143 -1.25 -14.84 5.33
CA ALA A 143 -0.79 -14.54 6.69
C ALA A 143 -0.97 -13.05 7.04
N ARG A 144 -0.63 -12.14 6.13
CA ARG A 144 -0.82 -10.70 6.30
C ARG A 144 -2.28 -10.33 6.53
N LEU A 145 -3.17 -10.93 5.78
CA LEU A 145 -4.61 -10.67 5.88
C LEU A 145 -5.21 -11.24 7.16
N LEU A 146 -4.83 -12.46 7.54
CA LEU A 146 -5.23 -13.06 8.83
C LEU A 146 -4.77 -12.20 10.01
N PHE A 147 -3.52 -11.74 9.98
CA PHE A 147 -2.99 -10.88 11.02
C PHE A 147 -3.70 -9.53 11.08
N CYS A 148 -4.00 -8.93 9.92
CA CYS A 148 -4.78 -7.68 9.82
C CYS A 148 -6.17 -7.82 10.46
N ILE A 149 -6.85 -8.96 10.25
CA ILE A 149 -8.13 -9.25 10.91
C ILE A 149 -7.94 -9.36 12.43
N GLY A 150 -6.89 -10.03 12.87
CA GLY A 150 -6.54 -10.14 14.30
C GLY A 150 -6.32 -8.75 14.92
N GLU A 151 -5.56 -7.86 14.28
CA GLU A 151 -5.36 -6.49 14.74
C GLU A 151 -6.66 -5.70 14.82
N ASN A 152 -7.52 -5.80 13.80
CA ASN A 152 -8.82 -5.12 13.80
C ASN A 152 -9.70 -5.58 14.95
N ASN A 153 -9.78 -6.90 15.18
CA ASN A 153 -10.54 -7.46 16.29
C ASN A 153 -9.97 -7.01 17.64
N TRP A 154 -8.64 -7.00 17.79
CA TRP A 154 -8.01 -6.51 19.01
C TRP A 154 -8.36 -5.05 19.30
N ARG A 155 -8.34 -4.18 18.27
CA ARG A 155 -8.72 -2.76 18.38
C ARG A 155 -10.20 -2.56 18.70
N LEU A 156 -11.05 -3.48 18.23
CA LEU A 156 -12.49 -3.52 18.55
C LEU A 156 -12.80 -4.17 19.92
N SER A 157 -11.75 -4.53 20.68
CA SER A 157 -11.86 -5.22 22.00
C SER A 157 -12.42 -6.64 21.91
N LEU A 158 -12.45 -7.24 20.72
CA LEU A 158 -12.81 -8.65 20.48
C LEU A 158 -11.54 -9.51 20.64
N LYS A 159 -11.11 -9.68 21.91
CA LYS A 159 -9.79 -10.23 22.22
C LYS A 159 -9.65 -11.69 21.86
N ASP A 160 -10.65 -12.50 22.11
CA ASP A 160 -10.60 -13.95 21.84
C ASP A 160 -10.51 -14.21 20.33
N GLU A 161 -11.30 -13.50 19.53
CA GLU A 161 -11.25 -13.56 18.08
C GLU A 161 -9.90 -13.07 17.57
N ALA A 162 -9.35 -11.99 18.14
CA ALA A 162 -8.05 -11.46 17.75
C ALA A 162 -6.95 -12.51 17.91
N TYR A 163 -6.85 -13.14 19.10
CA TYR A 163 -5.85 -14.18 19.37
C TYR A 163 -6.08 -15.45 18.56
N ASN A 164 -7.32 -15.79 18.24
CA ASN A 164 -7.60 -16.87 17.28
C ASN A 164 -6.99 -16.59 15.91
N TYR A 165 -7.15 -15.37 15.37
CA TYR A 165 -6.56 -14.99 14.08
C TYR A 165 -5.04 -14.88 14.14
N PHE A 166 -4.45 -14.39 15.22
CA PHE A 166 -2.99 -14.40 15.40
C PHE A 166 -2.46 -15.83 15.43
N GLY A 167 -3.10 -16.72 16.18
CA GLY A 167 -2.73 -18.15 16.22
C GLY A 167 -2.80 -18.81 14.83
N ARG A 168 -3.86 -18.55 14.06
CA ARG A 168 -3.98 -19.03 12.66
C ARG A 168 -2.86 -18.51 11.77
N THR A 169 -2.47 -17.24 11.94
CA THR A 169 -1.34 -16.65 11.19
C THR A 169 -0.04 -17.38 11.48
N ILE A 170 0.23 -17.64 12.76
CA ILE A 170 1.42 -18.38 13.21
C ILE A 170 1.40 -19.81 12.67
N GLU A 171 0.28 -20.54 12.81
CA GLU A 171 0.15 -21.91 12.32
C GLU A 171 0.36 -21.99 10.79
N LEU A 172 -0.19 -21.04 10.04
CA LEU A 172 0.01 -20.99 8.60
C LEU A 172 1.49 -20.95 8.21
N LEU A 173 2.31 -20.17 8.92
CA LEU A 173 3.72 -20.00 8.59
C LEU A 173 4.66 -20.97 9.33
N ARG A 174 4.15 -21.66 10.36
CA ARG A 174 4.93 -22.61 11.17
C ARG A 174 5.51 -23.71 10.29
N GLY A 175 6.78 -24.02 10.53
CA GLY A 175 7.49 -25.06 9.80
C GLY A 175 7.93 -24.71 8.38
N SER A 176 7.69 -23.48 7.92
CA SER A 176 8.20 -23.02 6.63
C SER A 176 9.73 -23.09 6.58
N LYS A 177 10.24 -23.40 5.37
CA LYS A 177 11.67 -23.34 5.03
C LYS A 177 11.98 -22.13 4.15
N ASP A 178 10.97 -21.41 3.70
CA ASP A 178 11.15 -20.18 2.96
C ASP A 178 11.63 -19.07 3.90
N MET A 179 12.73 -18.41 3.55
CA MET A 179 13.36 -17.37 4.37
C MET A 179 12.38 -16.20 4.64
N ARG A 180 11.62 -15.77 3.63
CA ARG A 180 10.70 -14.63 3.77
C ARG A 180 9.56 -14.97 4.72
N GLU A 181 8.98 -16.17 4.59
CA GLU A 181 7.95 -16.64 5.50
C GLU A 181 8.47 -16.80 6.93
N MET A 182 9.72 -17.29 7.12
CA MET A 182 10.35 -17.37 8.43
C MET A 182 10.59 -15.99 9.04
N MET A 183 11.05 -15.02 8.26
CA MET A 183 11.22 -13.63 8.72
C MET A 183 9.87 -13.00 9.09
N LEU A 184 8.84 -13.25 8.30
CA LEU A 184 7.47 -12.79 8.56
C LEU A 184 6.90 -13.44 9.83
N LEU A 185 7.14 -14.71 10.03
CA LEU A 185 6.76 -15.42 11.27
C LEU A 185 7.45 -14.83 12.50
N SER A 186 8.76 -14.52 12.40
CA SER A 186 9.49 -13.82 13.48
C SER A 186 8.87 -12.47 13.82
N TYR A 187 8.44 -11.73 12.80
CA TYR A 187 7.73 -10.47 12.98
C TYR A 187 6.41 -10.67 13.73
N TYR A 188 5.58 -11.65 13.32
CA TYR A 188 4.28 -11.91 13.97
C TYR A 188 4.42 -12.39 15.40
N TYR A 189 5.40 -13.23 15.72
CA TYR A 189 5.71 -13.55 17.12
C TYR A 189 5.99 -12.27 17.95
N GLY A 190 6.80 -11.34 17.41
CA GLY A 190 7.11 -10.10 18.10
C GLY A 190 5.92 -9.16 18.25
N ALA A 191 5.05 -9.09 17.24
CA ALA A 191 3.85 -8.26 17.26
C ALA A 191 2.81 -8.80 18.25
N GLU A 192 2.52 -10.13 18.22
CA GLU A 192 1.58 -10.76 19.14
C GLU A 192 2.08 -10.70 20.58
N MET A 193 3.38 -10.89 20.84
CA MET A 193 3.97 -10.63 22.17
C MET A 193 3.62 -9.23 22.67
N GLY A 194 3.66 -8.21 21.80
CA GLY A 194 3.29 -6.84 22.16
C GLY A 194 1.83 -6.72 22.60
N PHE A 195 0.90 -7.39 21.91
CA PHE A 195 -0.51 -7.43 22.28
C PHE A 195 -0.73 -8.19 23.60
N LEU A 196 -0.13 -9.36 23.76
CA LEU A 196 -0.21 -10.16 24.99
C LEU A 196 0.33 -9.39 26.21
N MET A 197 1.46 -8.72 26.06
CA MET A 197 2.00 -7.87 27.13
C MET A 197 1.05 -6.71 27.49
N THR A 198 0.40 -6.12 26.50
CA THR A 198 -0.58 -5.03 26.72
C THR A 198 -1.81 -5.55 27.46
N ASP A 199 -2.23 -6.77 27.19
CA ASP A 199 -3.36 -7.44 27.83
C ASP A 199 -2.96 -8.19 29.13
N SER A 200 -1.71 -8.00 29.61
CA SER A 200 -1.15 -8.63 30.81
C SER A 200 -1.09 -10.16 30.78
N ARG A 201 -1.10 -10.77 29.58
CA ARG A 201 -0.96 -12.21 29.34
C ARG A 201 0.53 -12.60 29.26
N ILE A 202 1.23 -12.43 30.37
CA ILE A 202 2.71 -12.48 30.43
C ILE A 202 3.25 -13.87 30.12
N ASP A 203 2.64 -14.93 30.64
CA ASP A 203 3.09 -16.30 30.40
C ASP A 203 3.05 -16.70 28.93
N GLU A 204 2.00 -16.27 28.24
CA GLU A 204 1.84 -16.53 26.80
C GLU A 204 2.83 -15.70 25.96
N ALA A 205 3.06 -14.44 26.35
CA ALA A 205 4.10 -13.61 25.73
C ALA A 205 5.49 -14.25 25.88
N LEU A 206 5.78 -14.84 27.06
CA LEU A 206 7.02 -15.56 27.31
C LEU A 206 7.15 -16.82 26.45
N ALA A 207 6.08 -17.60 26.32
CA ALA A 207 6.06 -18.77 25.43
C ALA A 207 6.37 -18.41 23.99
N LEU A 208 5.75 -17.34 23.46
CA LEU A 208 6.05 -16.83 22.11
C LEU A 208 7.48 -16.33 21.98
N ALA A 209 8.03 -15.69 23.01
CA ALA A 209 9.43 -15.25 23.03
C ALA A 209 10.40 -16.43 22.81
N TYR A 210 10.16 -17.56 23.48
CA TYR A 210 10.98 -18.77 23.31
C TYR A 210 10.80 -19.41 21.92
N GLU A 211 9.58 -19.44 21.39
CA GLU A 211 9.37 -19.92 20.01
C GLU A 211 10.08 -19.02 18.99
N ARG A 212 10.04 -17.70 19.21
CA ARG A 212 10.79 -16.75 18.38
C ARG A 212 12.30 -16.97 18.46
N GLU A 213 12.85 -17.20 19.67
CA GLU A 213 14.28 -17.49 19.84
C GLU A 213 14.70 -18.74 19.06
N LYS A 214 13.88 -19.81 19.11
CA LYS A 214 14.12 -21.03 18.33
C LYS A 214 14.10 -20.76 16.82
N LEU A 215 13.19 -19.92 16.37
CA LEU A 215 13.11 -19.52 14.94
C LEU A 215 14.32 -18.72 14.51
N LEU A 216 14.78 -17.76 15.34
CA LEU A 216 15.95 -16.94 15.05
C LEU A 216 17.22 -17.81 14.94
N LYS A 217 17.40 -18.81 15.82
CA LYS A 217 18.51 -19.79 15.71
C LYS A 217 18.49 -20.60 14.41
N LYS A 218 17.32 -20.76 13.77
CA LYS A 218 17.23 -21.38 12.44
C LYS A 218 17.59 -20.38 11.35
N LEU A 219 17.09 -19.13 11.46
CA LEU A 219 17.38 -18.06 10.51
C LEU A 219 18.86 -17.67 10.45
N GLU A 220 19.60 -17.73 11.57
CA GLU A 220 21.06 -17.53 11.59
C GLU A 220 21.83 -18.45 10.64
N LYS A 221 21.26 -19.60 10.30
CA LYS A 221 21.88 -20.61 9.43
C LYS A 221 21.51 -20.42 7.96
N VAL A 222 20.70 -19.44 7.64
CA VAL A 222 20.23 -19.14 6.27
C VAL A 222 21.12 -18.04 5.67
N PRO A 223 21.93 -18.32 4.66
CA PRO A 223 22.93 -17.39 4.13
C PRO A 223 22.32 -16.10 3.54
N GLU A 224 21.10 -16.18 3.02
CA GLU A 224 20.41 -15.08 2.33
C GLU A 224 19.75 -14.08 3.28
N VAL A 225 19.80 -14.29 4.59
CA VAL A 225 19.25 -13.35 5.58
C VAL A 225 20.03 -12.04 5.51
N PRO A 226 19.35 -10.88 5.42
CA PRO A 226 20.01 -9.59 5.33
C PRO A 226 20.95 -9.32 6.51
N GLU A 227 22.11 -8.73 6.21
CA GLU A 227 23.07 -8.33 7.25
C GLU A 227 22.41 -7.42 8.30
N GLY A 228 22.69 -7.67 9.58
CA GLY A 228 22.14 -6.93 10.72
C GLY A 228 20.69 -7.32 11.10
N TYR A 229 19.97 -8.07 10.26
CA TYR A 229 18.61 -8.49 10.59
C TYR A 229 18.55 -9.30 11.89
N ILE A 230 19.40 -10.31 12.02
CA ILE A 230 19.43 -11.20 13.18
C ILE A 230 19.77 -10.43 14.45
N ASP A 231 20.77 -9.55 14.42
CA ASP A 231 21.16 -8.70 15.55
C ASP A 231 20.00 -7.82 16.01
N GLY A 232 19.29 -7.19 15.09
CA GLY A 232 18.10 -6.40 15.41
C GLY A 232 16.98 -7.22 16.05
N GLN A 233 16.76 -8.45 15.57
CA GLN A 233 15.74 -9.35 16.12
C GLN A 233 16.08 -9.83 17.54
N TYR A 234 17.34 -10.20 17.80
CA TYR A 234 17.78 -10.59 19.14
C TYR A 234 17.82 -9.42 20.11
N SER A 235 18.26 -8.23 19.68
CA SER A 235 18.20 -7.02 20.51
C SER A 235 16.79 -6.77 21.02
N TYR A 236 15.81 -6.79 20.14
CA TYR A 236 14.41 -6.66 20.53
C TYR A 236 13.97 -7.79 21.50
N LEU A 237 14.27 -9.03 21.15
CA LEU A 237 13.84 -10.21 21.91
C LEU A 237 14.42 -10.19 23.34
N TYR A 238 15.74 -10.02 23.49
CA TYR A 238 16.37 -10.05 24.81
C TYR A 238 15.99 -8.86 25.68
N ALA A 239 15.80 -7.68 25.11
CA ALA A 239 15.24 -6.55 25.83
C ALA A 239 13.83 -6.85 26.39
N LYS A 240 12.98 -7.54 25.61
CA LYS A 240 11.64 -7.95 26.04
C LYS A 240 11.70 -9.06 27.10
N LEU A 241 12.57 -10.04 26.93
CA LEU A 241 12.77 -11.11 27.93
C LEU A 241 13.30 -10.56 29.26
N ALA A 242 14.22 -9.57 29.23
CA ALA A 242 14.66 -8.88 30.43
C ALA A 242 13.48 -8.19 31.15
N TYR A 243 12.67 -7.44 30.40
CA TYR A 243 11.49 -6.77 30.93
C TYR A 243 10.48 -7.75 31.54
N ILE A 244 10.11 -8.83 30.81
CA ILE A 244 9.16 -9.84 31.28
C ILE A 244 9.68 -10.53 32.53
N SER A 245 10.94 -11.00 32.54
CA SER A 245 11.54 -11.64 33.69
C SER A 245 11.57 -10.74 34.93
N TYR A 246 11.76 -9.45 34.75
CA TYR A 246 11.72 -8.48 35.85
C TYR A 246 10.30 -8.32 36.43
N LEU A 247 9.27 -8.26 35.55
CA LEU A 247 7.85 -8.26 35.97
C LEU A 247 7.52 -9.50 36.83
N GLU A 248 8.02 -10.66 36.43
CA GLU A 248 7.86 -11.91 37.18
C GLU A 248 8.74 -11.99 38.43
N LYS A 249 9.47 -10.91 38.80
CA LYS A 249 10.39 -10.88 39.95
C LYS A 249 11.57 -11.86 39.86
N LYS A 250 11.88 -12.36 38.65
CA LYS A 250 13.04 -13.22 38.35
C LYS A 250 14.26 -12.35 38.02
N TYR A 251 14.73 -11.57 39.00
CA TYR A 251 15.71 -10.51 38.78
C TYR A 251 17.04 -10.97 38.20
N THR A 252 17.57 -12.11 38.67
CA THR A 252 18.80 -12.69 38.10
C THR A 252 18.65 -13.09 36.65
N GLN A 253 17.50 -13.64 36.29
CA GLN A 253 17.20 -14.01 34.91
C GLN A 253 17.03 -12.76 34.03
N ALA A 254 16.35 -11.72 34.55
CA ALA A 254 16.17 -10.44 33.86
C ALA A 254 17.52 -9.79 33.53
N GLU A 255 18.43 -9.76 34.54
CA GLU A 255 19.79 -9.25 34.33
C GLU A 255 20.55 -10.10 33.32
N GLY A 256 20.45 -11.41 33.34
CA GLY A 256 21.08 -12.31 32.37
C GLY A 256 20.61 -12.04 30.93
N TYR A 257 19.33 -11.75 30.71
CA TYR A 257 18.83 -11.35 29.40
C TYR A 257 19.28 -9.94 29.01
N TYR A 258 19.36 -9.02 29.96
CA TYR A 258 19.86 -7.69 29.70
C TYR A 258 21.34 -7.72 29.31
N GLN A 259 22.17 -8.55 29.93
CA GLN A 259 23.55 -8.75 29.52
C GLN A 259 23.68 -9.36 28.11
N LYS A 260 22.82 -10.32 27.76
CA LYS A 260 22.74 -10.85 26.38
C LYS A 260 22.37 -9.75 25.38
N TYR A 261 21.43 -8.88 25.73
CA TYR A 261 21.06 -7.73 24.91
C TYR A 261 22.25 -6.78 24.71
N LEU A 262 22.98 -6.43 25.78
CA LEU A 262 24.15 -5.55 25.72
C LEU A 262 25.30 -6.13 24.89
N ALA A 263 25.40 -7.45 24.77
CA ALA A 263 26.42 -8.10 23.95
C ALA A 263 26.18 -7.97 22.43
N ILE A 264 25.02 -7.49 22.00
CA ILE A 264 24.64 -7.38 20.59
C ILE A 264 25.00 -5.99 20.08
N LYS A 265 25.64 -5.91 18.92
CA LYS A 265 26.05 -4.61 18.32
C LYS A 265 24.88 -3.64 18.14
N GLU A 266 23.74 -4.13 17.71
CA GLU A 266 22.53 -3.33 17.50
C GLU A 266 22.04 -2.64 18.78
N SER A 267 22.24 -3.23 19.97
CA SER A 267 21.82 -2.65 21.26
C SER A 267 22.50 -1.30 21.55
N HIS A 268 23.62 -1.00 20.91
CA HIS A 268 24.39 0.24 21.08
C HIS A 268 23.98 1.32 20.07
N THR A 269 23.21 0.99 19.07
CA THR A 269 22.64 2.00 18.15
C THR A 269 21.57 2.83 18.87
N PRO A 270 21.30 4.07 18.43
CA PRO A 270 20.22 4.86 19.03
C PRO A 270 18.86 4.13 19.00
N ASP A 271 18.54 3.44 17.90
CA ASP A 271 17.31 2.64 17.76
C ASP A 271 17.31 1.44 18.72
N GLY A 272 18.40 0.69 18.73
CA GLY A 272 18.56 -0.48 19.58
C GLY A 272 18.40 -0.15 21.07
N LYS A 273 18.99 0.93 21.55
CA LYS A 273 18.90 1.41 22.95
C LYS A 273 17.45 1.60 23.40
N MET A 274 16.55 1.96 22.49
CA MET A 274 15.14 2.17 22.81
C MET A 274 14.41 0.90 23.24
N TYR A 275 14.87 -0.29 22.81
CA TYR A 275 14.23 -1.55 23.19
C TYR A 275 14.34 -1.86 24.68
N SER A 276 15.43 -1.44 25.32
CA SER A 276 15.70 -1.70 26.74
C SER A 276 14.99 -0.72 27.70
N ILE A 277 14.49 0.42 27.21
CA ILE A 277 13.91 1.46 28.06
C ILE A 277 12.81 0.94 29.02
N PRO A 278 11.87 0.07 28.60
CA PRO A 278 10.87 -0.47 29.52
C PRO A 278 11.50 -1.23 30.70
N TYR A 279 12.53 -2.04 30.46
CA TYR A 279 13.28 -2.74 31.49
C TYR A 279 14.04 -1.76 32.40
N LEU A 280 14.73 -0.79 31.83
CA LEU A 280 15.50 0.21 32.57
C LEU A 280 14.62 1.06 33.51
N ILE A 281 13.42 1.47 33.04
CA ILE A 281 12.46 2.19 33.89
C ILE A 281 12.00 1.30 35.05
N LEU A 282 11.67 0.04 34.77
CA LEU A 282 11.17 -0.90 35.78
C LEU A 282 12.26 -1.24 36.82
N SER A 283 13.50 -1.38 36.36
CA SER A 283 14.68 -1.62 37.21
C SER A 283 15.26 -0.34 37.84
N LYS A 284 14.58 0.82 37.65
CA LYS A 284 14.95 2.13 38.21
C LYS A 284 16.32 2.67 37.74
N GLN A 285 16.78 2.25 36.57
CA GLN A 285 18.04 2.74 35.95
C GLN A 285 17.76 4.03 35.15
N TYR A 286 17.24 5.03 35.82
CA TYR A 286 16.68 6.24 35.20
C TYR A 286 17.71 7.11 34.48
N GLU A 287 18.94 7.21 34.96
CA GLU A 287 20.01 7.97 34.28
C GLU A 287 20.31 7.34 32.91
N THR A 288 20.42 6.01 32.84
CA THR A 288 20.61 5.29 31.56
C THR A 288 19.45 5.53 30.60
N VAL A 289 18.21 5.61 31.11
CA VAL A 289 17.05 5.97 30.28
C VAL A 289 17.20 7.36 29.66
N ILE A 290 17.64 8.33 30.46
CA ILE A 290 17.85 9.72 29.99
C ILE A 290 18.91 9.75 28.90
N ASP A 291 20.04 9.06 29.10
CA ASP A 291 21.13 8.99 28.11
C ASP A 291 20.67 8.33 26.81
N ASN A 292 19.97 7.20 26.91
CA ASN A 292 19.41 6.52 25.73
C ASN A 292 18.41 7.41 24.97
N CYS A 293 17.55 8.15 25.69
CA CYS A 293 16.61 9.08 25.10
C CYS A 293 17.32 10.25 24.41
N LYS A 294 18.42 10.73 24.97
CA LYS A 294 19.24 11.81 24.39
C LYS A 294 19.82 11.39 23.04
N ASP A 295 20.45 10.23 22.96
CA ASP A 295 21.05 9.72 21.72
C ASP A 295 20.00 9.58 20.60
N PHE A 296 18.82 9.05 20.95
CA PHE A 296 17.76 8.89 19.97
C PHE A 296 17.10 10.23 19.54
N LYS A 297 16.95 11.17 20.47
CA LYS A 297 16.50 12.53 20.15
C LYS A 297 17.45 13.22 19.17
N GLU A 298 18.76 13.04 19.35
CA GLU A 298 19.76 13.60 18.44
C GLU A 298 19.66 12.98 17.05
N LEU A 299 19.48 11.67 16.96
CA LEU A 299 19.23 11.00 15.68
C LEU A 299 18.01 11.59 14.96
N LEU A 300 16.87 11.75 15.64
CA LEU A 300 15.65 12.31 15.03
C LEU A 300 15.81 13.79 14.65
N ARG A 301 16.58 14.58 15.42
CA ARG A 301 16.90 15.96 15.06
C ARG A 301 17.73 16.04 13.79
N THR A 302 18.77 15.21 13.65
CA THR A 302 19.60 15.18 12.44
C THR A 302 18.79 14.77 11.20
N GLN A 303 17.79 13.91 11.38
CA GLN A 303 16.85 13.50 10.33
C GLN A 303 15.73 14.52 10.08
N ARG A 304 15.64 15.59 10.87
CA ARG A 304 14.55 16.58 10.86
C ARG A 304 13.17 15.95 11.11
N ASP A 305 13.12 14.88 11.86
CA ASP A 305 11.92 14.09 12.13
C ASP A 305 11.50 14.18 13.61
N THR A 306 11.24 15.40 14.10
CA THR A 306 10.87 15.67 15.49
C THR A 306 9.37 15.93 15.70
N LEU A 307 8.57 15.98 14.64
CA LEU A 307 7.12 16.22 14.70
C LEU A 307 6.32 14.93 14.44
N ASN A 308 6.55 13.91 15.29
CA ASN A 308 5.87 12.62 15.17
C ASN A 308 5.59 11.97 16.53
N ALA A 309 4.75 10.93 16.52
CA ALA A 309 4.37 10.19 17.73
C ALA A 309 5.54 9.45 18.38
N GLN A 310 6.59 9.10 17.62
CA GLN A 310 7.79 8.45 18.13
C GLN A 310 8.57 9.39 19.02
N TYR A 311 8.79 10.63 18.56
CA TYR A 311 9.48 11.65 19.35
C TYR A 311 8.73 11.96 20.65
N LEU A 312 7.38 12.08 20.60
CA LEU A 312 6.56 12.24 21.80
C LEU A 312 6.69 11.05 22.76
N THR A 313 6.76 9.82 22.25
CA THR A 313 6.96 8.63 23.07
C THR A 313 8.26 8.68 23.85
N ILE A 314 9.34 9.12 23.20
CA ILE A 314 10.67 9.26 23.82
C ILE A 314 10.64 10.32 24.93
N LEU A 315 10.08 11.49 24.65
CA LEU A 315 9.92 12.55 25.65
C LEU A 315 9.13 12.07 26.87
N ASN A 316 8.07 11.29 26.66
CA ASN A 316 7.31 10.70 27.77
C ASN A 316 8.12 9.69 28.59
N LYS A 317 9.05 8.92 27.98
CA LYS A 317 9.96 8.04 28.70
C LYS A 317 10.99 8.83 29.52
N GLU A 318 11.49 9.90 28.96
CA GLU A 318 12.40 10.83 29.66
C GLU A 318 11.69 11.50 30.86
N VAL A 319 10.44 11.95 30.70
CA VAL A 319 9.62 12.44 31.82
C VAL A 319 9.49 11.39 32.92
N GLN A 320 9.21 10.13 32.58
CA GLN A 320 9.12 9.05 33.57
C GLN A 320 10.44 8.86 34.33
N ALA A 321 11.58 8.96 33.65
CA ALA A 321 12.90 8.84 34.27
C ALA A 321 13.19 10.03 35.20
N TYR A 322 12.95 11.27 34.80
CA TYR A 322 13.12 12.44 35.65
C TYR A 322 12.23 12.40 36.89
N LEU A 323 10.97 11.98 36.74
CA LEU A 323 10.08 11.78 37.89
C LEU A 323 10.61 10.71 38.85
N GLY A 324 11.17 9.62 38.32
CA GLY A 324 11.79 8.56 39.12
C GLY A 324 13.00 9.01 39.91
N LEU A 325 13.69 10.06 39.43
CA LEU A 325 14.84 10.73 40.09
C LEU A 325 14.41 11.90 40.97
N ASN A 326 13.12 12.19 41.12
CA ASN A 326 12.59 13.37 41.80
C ASN A 326 13.03 14.72 41.17
N ARG A 327 13.44 14.71 39.91
CA ARG A 327 13.86 15.89 39.13
C ARG A 327 12.63 16.53 38.46
N TYR A 328 11.76 17.10 39.27
CA TYR A 328 10.44 17.59 38.85
C TYR A 328 10.51 18.78 37.90
N LYS A 329 11.54 19.64 38.02
CA LYS A 329 11.71 20.80 37.15
C LYS A 329 11.95 20.36 35.71
N GLU A 330 12.89 19.46 35.50
CA GLU A 330 13.22 18.94 34.17
C GLU A 330 12.04 18.13 33.56
N ALA A 331 11.33 17.38 34.39
CA ALA A 331 10.12 16.70 33.94
C ALA A 331 9.03 17.67 33.47
N ALA A 332 8.87 18.83 34.15
CA ALA A 332 7.92 19.89 33.77
C ALA A 332 8.32 20.56 32.44
N GLU A 333 9.60 20.92 32.27
CA GLU A 333 10.13 21.51 31.03
C GLU A 333 9.91 20.61 29.81
N ILE A 334 10.11 19.29 29.98
CA ILE A 334 9.82 18.33 28.89
C ILE A 334 8.31 18.21 28.63
N ARG A 335 7.46 18.26 29.64
CA ARG A 335 6.00 18.24 29.45
C ARG A 335 5.50 19.45 28.65
N GLU A 336 6.05 20.64 28.89
CA GLU A 336 5.78 21.82 28.06
C GLU A 336 6.19 21.58 26.60
N THR A 337 7.35 20.99 26.39
CA THR A 337 7.82 20.60 25.06
C THR A 337 6.85 19.58 24.38
N ILE A 338 6.35 18.60 25.13
CA ILE A 338 5.37 17.62 24.63
C ILE A 338 4.08 18.33 24.18
N ILE A 339 3.59 19.30 24.96
CA ILE A 339 2.39 20.07 24.61
C ILE A 339 2.63 20.83 23.30
N ALA A 340 3.73 21.59 23.19
CA ALA A 340 4.04 22.39 22.02
C ALA A 340 4.18 21.51 20.73
N ILE A 341 4.82 20.35 20.86
CA ILE A 341 4.98 19.42 19.74
C ILE A 341 3.63 18.78 19.37
N THR A 342 2.81 18.41 20.37
CA THR A 342 1.48 17.85 20.14
C THR A 342 0.59 18.85 19.38
N ASP A 343 0.62 20.13 19.75
CA ASP A 343 -0.11 21.18 19.06
C ASP A 343 0.40 21.37 17.62
N SER A 344 1.71 21.29 17.39
CA SER A 344 2.32 21.37 16.08
C SER A 344 1.92 20.18 15.18
N ILE A 345 1.90 18.96 15.74
CA ILE A 345 1.45 17.76 15.04
C ILE A 345 -0.03 17.91 14.67
N ASN A 346 -0.89 18.29 15.63
CA ASN A 346 -2.33 18.46 15.39
C ASN A 346 -2.61 19.55 14.34
N SER A 347 -1.83 20.63 14.33
CA SER A 347 -1.92 21.69 13.33
C SER A 347 -1.52 21.18 11.94
N THR A 348 -0.42 20.43 11.88
CA THR A 348 0.07 19.82 10.63
C THR A 348 -0.92 18.79 10.10
N ASP A 349 -1.47 17.94 10.96
CA ASP A 349 -2.47 16.93 10.59
C ASP A 349 -3.76 17.59 10.05
N ARG A 350 -4.23 18.68 10.69
CA ARG A 350 -5.37 19.45 10.18
C ARG A 350 -5.10 20.07 8.82
N LYS A 351 -3.89 20.63 8.62
CA LYS A 351 -3.47 21.18 7.31
C LYS A 351 -3.36 20.08 6.25
N ASN A 352 -2.75 18.95 6.59
CA ASN A 352 -2.64 17.81 5.68
C ASN A 352 -4.02 17.23 5.33
N ALA A 353 -4.93 17.13 6.30
CA ALA A 353 -6.31 16.68 6.07
C ALA A 353 -7.07 17.63 5.13
N ALA A 354 -6.87 18.94 5.25
CA ALA A 354 -7.45 19.93 4.34
C ALA A 354 -6.87 19.84 2.93
N LEU A 355 -5.53 19.68 2.82
CA LEU A 355 -4.86 19.49 1.53
C LEU A 355 -5.29 18.18 0.87
N GLU A 356 -5.42 17.10 1.65
CA GLU A 356 -5.92 15.81 1.18
C GLU A 356 -7.34 15.92 0.65
N LEU A 357 -8.23 16.60 1.38
CA LEU A 357 -9.61 16.83 0.95
C LEU A 357 -9.68 17.64 -0.35
N ASN A 358 -8.90 18.72 -0.45
CA ASN A 358 -8.83 19.54 -1.65
C ASN A 358 -8.30 18.75 -2.86
N ALA A 359 -7.26 17.91 -2.65
CA ALA A 359 -6.72 17.07 -3.72
C ALA A 359 -7.71 15.97 -4.15
N MET A 360 -8.48 15.40 -3.21
CA MET A 360 -9.55 14.44 -3.53
C MET A 360 -10.67 15.12 -4.32
N TYR A 361 -11.08 16.32 -3.92
CA TYR A 361 -12.11 17.09 -4.63
C TYR A 361 -11.67 17.42 -6.06
N GLY A 362 -10.47 17.97 -6.25
CA GLY A 362 -9.93 18.27 -7.56
C GLY A 362 -9.74 17.02 -8.45
N ALA A 363 -9.39 15.86 -7.85
CA ALA A 363 -9.33 14.60 -8.58
C ALA A 363 -10.72 14.13 -9.03
N SER A 364 -11.74 14.28 -8.17
CA SER A 364 -13.14 13.94 -8.49
C SER A 364 -13.69 14.83 -9.60
N GLU A 365 -13.46 16.13 -9.52
CA GLU A 365 -13.88 17.13 -10.53
C GLU A 365 -13.24 16.83 -11.91
N LYS A 366 -11.96 16.49 -11.92
CA LYS A 366 -11.24 16.08 -13.14
C LYS A 366 -11.81 14.79 -13.73
N GLU A 367 -12.19 13.82 -12.90
CA GLU A 367 -12.81 12.57 -13.35
C GLU A 367 -14.20 12.81 -13.94
N GLU A 368 -15.00 13.66 -13.31
CA GLU A 368 -16.33 14.03 -13.81
C GLU A 368 -16.21 14.72 -15.18
N TYR A 369 -15.29 15.68 -15.32
CA TYR A 369 -15.01 16.34 -16.59
C TYR A 369 -14.57 15.37 -17.69
N ILE A 370 -13.67 14.41 -17.36
CA ILE A 370 -13.23 13.37 -18.31
C ILE A 370 -14.40 12.45 -18.71
N ALA A 371 -15.25 12.08 -17.74
CA ALA A 371 -16.42 11.24 -18.00
C ALA A 371 -17.45 11.97 -18.90
N GLU A 372 -17.65 13.26 -18.67
CA GLU A 372 -18.51 14.10 -19.51
C GLU A 372 -17.99 14.20 -20.95
N GLN A 373 -16.69 14.48 -21.12
CA GLN A 373 -16.06 14.52 -22.46
C GLN A 373 -16.16 13.16 -23.16
N ALA A 374 -15.92 12.05 -22.44
CA ALA A 374 -16.06 10.71 -23.00
C ALA A 374 -17.50 10.43 -23.45
N SER A 375 -18.50 10.88 -22.68
CA SER A 375 -19.91 10.79 -23.04
C SER A 375 -20.23 11.58 -24.31
N GLN A 376 -19.76 12.84 -24.39
CA GLN A 376 -19.94 13.70 -25.59
C GLN A 376 -19.30 13.09 -26.85
N LEU A 377 -18.08 12.53 -26.72
CA LEU A 377 -17.41 11.81 -27.80
C LEU A 377 -18.21 10.59 -28.26
N LYS A 378 -18.78 9.82 -27.31
CA LYS A 378 -19.62 8.66 -27.63
C LYS A 378 -20.88 9.07 -28.40
N ILE A 379 -21.57 10.12 -27.98
CA ILE A 379 -22.75 10.67 -28.67
C ILE A 379 -22.36 11.14 -30.08
N ARG A 380 -21.26 11.87 -30.24
CA ARG A 380 -20.76 12.31 -31.53
C ARG A 380 -20.44 11.18 -32.48
N ASN A 381 -19.79 10.10 -31.98
CA ASN A 381 -19.46 8.93 -32.78
C ASN A 381 -20.73 8.17 -33.23
N VAL A 382 -21.73 8.03 -32.35
CA VAL A 382 -23.02 7.42 -32.70
C VAL A 382 -23.73 8.27 -33.78
N SER A 383 -23.73 9.59 -33.65
CA SER A 383 -24.31 10.49 -34.63
C SER A 383 -23.61 10.41 -36.01
N LEU A 384 -22.27 10.29 -36.02
CA LEU A 384 -21.50 10.09 -37.26
C LEU A 384 -21.81 8.74 -37.93
N CYS A 385 -21.92 7.67 -37.15
CA CYS A 385 -22.33 6.34 -37.65
C CYS A 385 -23.74 6.41 -38.29
N PHE A 386 -24.68 7.08 -37.62
CA PHE A 386 -26.05 7.25 -38.14
C PHE A 386 -26.06 8.04 -39.46
N LEU A 387 -25.29 9.13 -39.55
CA LEU A 387 -25.14 9.91 -40.76
C LEU A 387 -24.54 9.09 -41.92
N ALA A 388 -23.50 8.30 -41.63
CA ALA A 388 -22.90 7.38 -42.61
C ALA A 388 -23.92 6.33 -43.11
N CYS A 389 -24.76 5.78 -42.21
CA CYS A 389 -25.84 4.87 -42.62
C CYS A 389 -26.86 5.55 -43.56
N ILE A 390 -27.25 6.81 -43.31
CA ILE A 390 -28.13 7.57 -44.17
C ILE A 390 -27.51 7.75 -45.56
N VAL A 391 -26.22 8.12 -45.64
CA VAL A 391 -25.50 8.29 -46.91
C VAL A 391 -25.48 6.97 -47.69
N VAL A 392 -25.18 5.86 -47.04
CA VAL A 392 -25.19 4.54 -47.71
C VAL A 392 -26.60 4.19 -48.25
N LEU A 393 -27.62 4.45 -47.44
CA LEU A 393 -29.01 4.22 -47.87
C LEU A 393 -29.42 5.06 -49.06
N THR A 394 -29.07 6.36 -49.09
CA THR A 394 -29.34 7.26 -50.20
C THR A 394 -28.62 6.82 -51.47
N LEU A 395 -27.33 6.46 -51.37
CA LEU A 395 -26.57 5.91 -52.49
C LEU A 395 -27.19 4.61 -53.04
N PHE A 396 -27.68 3.71 -52.16
CA PHE A 396 -28.36 2.50 -52.57
C PHE A 396 -29.67 2.77 -53.27
N ILE A 397 -30.46 3.74 -52.82
CA ILE A 397 -31.71 4.15 -53.48
C ILE A 397 -31.42 4.73 -54.85
N LEU A 398 -30.41 5.64 -54.95
CA LEU A 398 -29.99 6.23 -56.24
C LEU A 398 -29.51 5.15 -57.23
N TRP A 399 -28.68 4.21 -56.76
CA TRP A 399 -28.25 3.09 -57.59
C TRP A 399 -29.41 2.25 -58.08
N ARG A 400 -30.41 1.97 -57.22
CA ARG A 400 -31.62 1.19 -57.58
C ARG A 400 -32.50 1.93 -58.61
N LEU A 401 -32.65 3.25 -58.45
CA LEU A 401 -33.36 4.11 -59.42
C LEU A 401 -32.64 4.14 -60.77
N TRP A 402 -31.33 4.30 -60.75
CA TRP A 402 -30.52 4.28 -61.99
C TRP A 402 -30.65 2.93 -62.71
N ARG A 403 -30.55 1.83 -61.99
CA ARG A 403 -30.74 0.47 -62.55
C ARG A 403 -32.13 0.28 -63.10
N PHE A 404 -33.16 0.75 -62.41
CA PHE A 404 -34.53 0.67 -62.86
C PHE A 404 -34.75 1.50 -64.16
N ASN A 405 -34.27 2.70 -64.25
CA ASN A 405 -34.32 3.52 -65.46
C ASN A 405 -33.58 2.84 -66.62
N HIS A 406 -32.44 2.25 -66.41
CA HIS A 406 -31.70 1.53 -67.44
C HIS A 406 -32.47 0.31 -67.99
N ILE A 407 -33.16 -0.39 -67.12
CA ILE A 407 -34.02 -1.50 -67.51
C ILE A 407 -35.24 -1.03 -68.33
N ILE A 408 -35.86 0.11 -67.95
CA ILE A 408 -36.95 0.74 -68.72
C ILE A 408 -36.45 1.19 -70.09
N GLU A 409 -35.33 1.85 -70.18
CA GLU A 409 -34.74 2.25 -71.49
C GLU A 409 -34.46 1.04 -72.37
N TYR A 410 -33.91 -0.03 -71.82
CA TYR A 410 -33.67 -1.26 -72.55
C TYR A 410 -34.99 -1.87 -73.09
N LYS A 411 -36.03 -1.98 -72.24
CA LYS A 411 -37.36 -2.46 -72.64
C LYS A 411 -38.00 -1.57 -73.69
N ASN A 412 -37.90 -0.24 -73.57
CA ASN A 412 -38.43 0.72 -74.57
C ASN A 412 -37.72 0.57 -75.91
N ARG A 413 -36.37 0.38 -75.91
CA ARG A 413 -35.62 0.11 -77.17
C ARG A 413 -36.01 -1.22 -77.80
N MET A 414 -36.26 -2.26 -77.03
CA MET A 414 -36.75 -3.53 -77.52
C MET A 414 -38.16 -3.40 -78.09
N LEU A 415 -39.04 -2.67 -77.42
CA LEU A 415 -40.41 -2.42 -77.88
C LEU A 415 -40.44 -1.64 -79.21
N ALA A 416 -39.59 -0.58 -79.32
CA ALA A 416 -39.39 0.16 -80.52
C ALA A 416 -38.89 -0.70 -81.70
N LYS A 417 -37.94 -1.59 -81.47
CA LYS A 417 -37.52 -2.60 -82.48
C LYS A 417 -38.65 -3.52 -82.92
N LEU A 418 -39.38 -4.07 -81.96
CA LEU A 418 -40.54 -4.94 -82.32
C LEU A 418 -41.64 -4.23 -83.05
N ILE A 419 -41.95 -2.98 -82.77
CA ILE A 419 -42.89 -2.15 -83.48
C ILE A 419 -42.35 -1.87 -84.90
N ASN A 420 -41.11 -1.54 -85.09
CA ASN A 420 -40.52 -1.29 -86.45
C ASN A 420 -40.50 -2.63 -87.25
N GLU A 421 -40.19 -3.78 -86.69
CA GLU A 421 -40.29 -5.09 -87.37
C GLU A 421 -41.69 -5.40 -87.75
N LYS A 422 -42.74 -5.16 -86.92
CA LYS A 422 -44.13 -5.31 -87.26
C LYS A 422 -44.57 -4.42 -88.37
N PHE A 423 -44.09 -3.10 -88.40
CA PHE A 423 -44.39 -2.19 -89.48
C PHE A 423 -43.66 -2.58 -90.76
N ALA A 424 -42.44 -3.08 -90.73
CA ALA A 424 -41.70 -3.59 -91.87
C ALA A 424 -42.44 -4.83 -92.51
N ASN A 425 -42.80 -5.83 -91.71
CA ASN A 425 -43.52 -7.02 -92.14
C ASN A 425 -44.92 -6.70 -92.64
N LYS A 426 -45.57 -5.58 -92.24
CA LYS A 426 -46.87 -5.14 -92.75
C LYS A 426 -46.75 -4.40 -94.12
N LYS A 427 -45.54 -3.80 -94.36
CA LYS A 427 -45.26 -3.17 -95.67
C LYS A 427 -44.96 -4.20 -96.73
N ASP A 428 -44.29 -5.27 -96.42
CA ASP A 428 -43.97 -6.37 -97.29
C ASP A 428 -45.23 -7.22 -97.63
N GLY A 429 -46.17 -7.35 -96.64
CA GLY A 429 -47.45 -8.06 -96.84
C GLY A 429 -48.47 -7.31 -97.75
N ASN A 430 -48.33 -5.97 -97.98
CA ASN A 430 -49.15 -5.16 -98.86
C ASN A 430 -48.58 -5.01 -100.30
N GLN A 431 -47.41 -5.59 -100.61
CA GLN A 431 -46.87 -5.71 -101.96
C GLN A 431 -47.18 -7.07 -102.67
N LEU A 432 -47.99 -7.93 -102.04
CA LEU A 432 -48.37 -9.27 -102.55
C LEU A 432 -49.89 -9.41 -102.71
N LEU A 433 -50.64 -8.33 -102.92
CA LEU A 433 -52.04 -8.38 -103.35
C LEU A 433 -52.18 -7.59 -104.65
#